data_9a0da3e08cec9ed6e0277750a9106d60
#
_entry.id   9a0da3e08cec9ed6e0277750a9106d60
#
_cell.length_a   1.000
_cell.length_b   1.000
_cell.length_c   1.000
_cell.angle_alpha   90.00
_cell.angle_beta   90.00
_cell.angle_gamma   90.00
#
_symmetry.space_group_name_H-M   'P 1'
#
loop_
_entity.id
_entity.type
_entity.pdbx_description
1 polymer ?
#
loop_
_entity_poly.entity_id
_entity_poly.type
_entity_poly.pdbx_seq_one_letter_code
_entity_poly.pdbx_strand_id
1 'polypeptide(L)'
;MNKKVGKILTAAAAGAAVGVAVKKLQDSRKEKEDERIAAIEEAVMNNRDYGDRKAYLVGGGLATLAAAAYLIRDCRFPANQITVYEGMHILGGSNDGIGTPEQGFVCRGGRMLNEETYENFWELFGSIPSLRQPGRSVTEEILEFDHAHPTCAKARLVDKDGNILDVKSMGFNQADRMALLKLLMTDEKKLDNLTIQDWFKETPHIFETNFWYMWQTTFAFQKYSSLFEFRRYMNRMIFEFSRIETLEGVTRTPLNQYDSVIRPLETYLRKAGVNFRENCEVTDIDFADGPGITVKTLYLKKKVESTDDSGEESDAPAGPSYVTEEVQLNKSDICIMTNACMTDSATLGSLYKPAPAPEKKPISGELWAKVAGKKPGLGNPEPFFTKPEETNWLSFTVTCKGDDILKTIENFTGNVPGSGALMTFKDSSWLMSSVVAAQPHFVNQPADQTIFWGYGLHTEAIGDYVKKNLRRL
;
A
#
# COMPACT_ATOMS: atom_id res chain seq x y z
N MET A 1 -17.93 36.06 34.25
CA MET A 1 -17.76 35.06 33.17
C MET A 1 -16.33 35.11 32.68
N ASN A 2 -15.59 34.04 32.89
CA ASN A 2 -14.12 34.01 32.88
C ASN A 2 -13.58 34.13 31.44
N LYS A 3 -12.68 35.07 31.16
CA LYS A 3 -12.03 35.30 29.82
C LYS A 3 -11.39 34.02 29.22
N LYS A 4 -11.09 33.01 30.02
CA LYS A 4 -10.61 31.69 29.56
C LYS A 4 -11.70 30.85 28.91
N VAL A 5 -12.94 30.92 29.40
CA VAL A 5 -14.09 30.15 28.84
C VAL A 5 -14.50 30.72 27.48
N GLY A 6 -14.42 32.04 27.29
CA GLY A 6 -14.68 32.66 26.00
C GLY A 6 -13.70 32.28 24.89
N LYS A 7 -12.41 32.08 25.24
CA LYS A 7 -11.39 31.65 24.26
C LYS A 7 -11.49 30.18 23.86
N ILE A 8 -11.98 29.33 24.76
CA ILE A 8 -12.21 27.90 24.46
C ILE A 8 -13.44 27.75 23.57
N LEU A 9 -14.49 28.51 23.85
CA LEU A 9 -15.70 28.52 23.01
C LEU A 9 -15.47 29.09 21.60
N THR A 10 -14.61 30.10 21.44
CA THR A 10 -14.24 30.62 20.11
C THR A 10 -13.35 29.65 19.33
N ALA A 11 -12.48 28.89 19.96
CA ALA A 11 -11.67 27.88 19.29
C ALA A 11 -12.50 26.66 18.86
N ALA A 12 -13.45 26.23 19.69
CA ALA A 12 -14.39 25.17 19.36
C ALA A 12 -15.37 25.57 18.23
N ALA A 13 -15.84 26.82 18.24
CA ALA A 13 -16.72 27.36 17.19
C ALA A 13 -15.97 27.54 15.85
N ALA A 14 -14.68 27.92 15.87
CA ALA A 14 -13.86 27.99 14.69
C ALA A 14 -13.57 26.60 14.10
N GLY A 15 -13.31 25.59 14.94
CA GLY A 15 -13.16 24.19 14.53
C GLY A 15 -14.44 23.61 13.90
N ALA A 16 -15.58 23.89 14.50
CA ALA A 16 -16.89 23.49 13.96
C ALA A 16 -17.22 24.17 12.63
N ALA A 17 -16.90 25.45 12.47
CA ALA A 17 -17.12 26.18 11.23
C ALA A 17 -16.21 25.68 10.10
N VAL A 18 -14.95 25.33 10.38
CA VAL A 18 -14.04 24.71 9.42
C VAL A 18 -14.54 23.33 9.03
N GLY A 19 -14.99 22.51 9.99
CA GLY A 19 -15.59 21.18 9.73
C GLY A 19 -16.82 21.25 8.83
N VAL A 20 -17.72 22.21 9.06
CA VAL A 20 -18.91 22.44 8.22
C VAL A 20 -18.53 22.92 6.82
N ALA A 21 -17.51 23.79 6.70
CA ALA A 21 -17.04 24.26 5.39
C ALA A 21 -16.36 23.14 4.60
N VAL A 22 -15.55 22.31 5.26
CA VAL A 22 -14.91 21.13 4.65
C VAL A 22 -15.98 20.13 4.21
N LYS A 23 -16.98 19.85 5.05
CA LYS A 23 -18.07 18.94 4.69
C LYS A 23 -18.87 19.46 3.49
N LYS A 24 -19.21 20.75 3.45
CA LYS A 24 -19.90 21.36 2.29
C LYS A 24 -19.06 21.27 1.01
N LEU A 25 -17.73 21.42 1.11
CA LEU A 25 -16.85 21.26 -0.06
C LEU A 25 -16.75 19.80 -0.51
N GLN A 26 -16.78 18.86 0.42
CA GLN A 26 -16.81 17.43 0.12
C GLN A 26 -18.14 17.02 -0.52
N ASP A 27 -19.27 17.48 0.05
CA ASP A 27 -20.60 17.22 -0.48
C ASP A 27 -20.76 17.82 -1.91
N SER A 28 -20.28 19.04 -2.14
CA SER A 28 -20.29 19.66 -3.48
C SER A 28 -19.36 18.98 -4.48
N ARG A 29 -18.25 18.41 -4.02
CA ARG A 29 -17.36 17.60 -4.89
C ARG A 29 -18.00 16.27 -5.24
N LYS A 30 -18.64 15.63 -4.26
CA LYS A 30 -19.38 14.38 -4.46
C LYS A 30 -20.54 14.58 -5.46
N GLU A 31 -21.33 15.62 -5.28
CA GLU A 31 -22.43 15.93 -6.19
C GLU A 31 -21.96 16.15 -7.64
N LYS A 32 -20.85 16.88 -7.84
CA LYS A 32 -20.26 17.06 -9.18
C LYS A 32 -19.68 15.78 -9.77
N GLU A 33 -19.14 14.92 -8.93
CA GLU A 33 -18.62 13.62 -9.37
C GLU A 33 -19.76 12.66 -9.71
N ASP A 34 -20.84 12.66 -8.93
CA ASP A 34 -22.05 11.89 -9.21
C ASP A 34 -22.73 12.37 -10.53
N GLU A 35 -22.80 13.69 -10.78
CA GLU A 35 -23.27 14.24 -12.06
C GLU A 35 -22.37 13.84 -13.24
N ARG A 36 -21.04 13.83 -13.03
CA ARG A 36 -20.07 13.39 -14.04
C ARG A 36 -20.20 11.92 -14.34
N ILE A 37 -20.37 11.09 -13.31
CA ILE A 37 -20.60 9.64 -13.44
C ILE A 37 -21.89 9.38 -14.22
N ALA A 38 -22.97 10.05 -13.86
CA ALA A 38 -24.24 9.93 -14.55
C ALA A 38 -24.15 10.33 -16.05
N ALA A 39 -23.41 11.40 -16.36
CA ALA A 39 -23.18 11.81 -17.75
C ALA A 39 -22.33 10.81 -18.53
N ILE A 40 -21.33 10.18 -17.89
CA ILE A 40 -20.52 9.13 -18.48
C ILE A 40 -21.37 7.86 -18.69
N GLU A 41 -22.17 7.48 -17.71
CA GLU A 41 -23.08 6.33 -17.81
C GLU A 41 -24.07 6.52 -18.97
N GLU A 42 -24.65 7.70 -19.12
CA GLU A 42 -25.53 8.03 -20.23
C GLU A 42 -24.81 7.96 -21.58
N ALA A 43 -23.60 8.49 -21.68
CA ALA A 43 -22.80 8.44 -22.89
C ALA A 43 -22.38 7.00 -23.25
N VAL A 44 -22.02 6.18 -22.26
CA VAL A 44 -21.70 4.76 -22.44
C VAL A 44 -22.94 3.94 -22.81
N MET A 45 -24.08 4.24 -22.21
CA MET A 45 -25.36 3.60 -22.55
C MET A 45 -25.79 3.86 -24.00
N ASN A 46 -25.42 5.02 -24.54
CA ASN A 46 -25.71 5.41 -25.92
C ASN A 46 -24.73 4.86 -26.95
N ASN A 47 -23.53 4.39 -26.54
CA ASN A 47 -22.50 3.87 -27.46
C ASN A 47 -21.91 2.56 -26.91
N ARG A 48 -22.69 1.49 -26.92
CA ARG A 48 -22.35 0.18 -26.35
C ARG A 48 -21.57 -0.77 -27.27
N ASP A 49 -21.34 -0.37 -28.51
CA ASP A 49 -20.56 -1.20 -29.43
C ASP A 49 -19.08 -0.87 -29.32
N TYR A 50 -18.34 -1.76 -28.70
CA TYR A 50 -16.88 -1.66 -28.60
C TYR A 50 -16.16 -2.29 -29.80
N GLY A 51 -16.91 -3.03 -30.67
CA GLY A 51 -16.33 -3.73 -31.80
C GLY A 51 -15.14 -4.59 -31.39
N ASP A 52 -14.04 -4.48 -32.12
CA ASP A 52 -12.78 -5.20 -31.87
C ASP A 52 -11.83 -4.49 -30.88
N ARG A 53 -12.28 -3.41 -30.20
CA ARG A 53 -11.47 -2.66 -29.26
C ARG A 53 -11.03 -3.54 -28.09
N LYS A 54 -9.75 -3.50 -27.75
CA LYS A 54 -9.15 -4.26 -26.65
C LYS A 54 -8.60 -3.32 -25.57
N ALA A 55 -8.52 -3.83 -24.35
CA ALA A 55 -7.87 -3.18 -23.23
C ALA A 55 -6.65 -4.00 -22.79
N TYR A 56 -5.50 -3.37 -22.76
CA TYR A 56 -4.23 -3.95 -22.37
C TYR A 56 -3.77 -3.29 -21.07
N LEU A 57 -3.70 -4.08 -20.01
CA LEU A 57 -3.39 -3.60 -18.68
C LEU A 57 -2.02 -4.12 -18.26
N VAL A 58 -1.08 -3.20 -17.97
CA VAL A 58 0.31 -3.51 -17.67
C VAL A 58 0.56 -3.42 -16.16
N GLY A 59 0.90 -4.55 -15.56
CA GLY A 59 1.02 -4.77 -14.12
C GLY A 59 -0.26 -5.38 -13.54
N GLY A 60 -0.12 -6.37 -12.66
CA GLY A 60 -1.22 -7.10 -12.01
C GLY A 60 -1.55 -6.60 -10.60
N GLY A 61 -1.19 -5.36 -10.26
CA GLY A 61 -1.47 -4.78 -8.97
C GLY A 61 -2.93 -4.33 -8.78
N LEU A 62 -3.28 -3.92 -7.56
CA LEU A 62 -4.64 -3.54 -7.18
C LEU A 62 -5.25 -2.48 -8.11
N ALA A 63 -4.49 -1.46 -8.52
CA ALA A 63 -4.99 -0.39 -9.38
C ALA A 63 -5.39 -0.89 -10.77
N THR A 64 -4.62 -1.80 -11.34
CA THR A 64 -4.93 -2.44 -12.64
C THR A 64 -6.15 -3.35 -12.54
N LEU A 65 -6.22 -4.17 -11.50
CA LEU A 65 -7.37 -5.05 -11.25
C LEU A 65 -8.65 -4.22 -11.04
N ALA A 66 -8.54 -3.11 -10.31
CA ALA A 66 -9.64 -2.15 -10.16
C ALA A 66 -10.06 -1.55 -11.51
N ALA A 67 -9.09 -1.14 -12.35
CA ALA A 67 -9.38 -0.63 -13.69
C ALA A 67 -10.12 -1.65 -14.54
N ALA A 68 -9.74 -2.93 -14.49
CA ALA A 68 -10.46 -4.00 -15.18
C ALA A 68 -11.90 -4.13 -14.67
N ALA A 69 -12.12 -4.07 -13.36
CA ALA A 69 -13.45 -4.14 -12.77
C ALA A 69 -14.33 -2.96 -13.18
N TYR A 70 -13.80 -1.73 -13.14
CA TYR A 70 -14.52 -0.53 -13.60
C TYR A 70 -14.82 -0.58 -15.10
N LEU A 71 -13.90 -1.05 -15.94
CA LEU A 71 -14.15 -1.22 -17.36
C LEU A 71 -15.33 -2.16 -17.60
N ILE A 72 -15.44 -3.27 -16.87
CA ILE A 72 -16.52 -4.23 -17.00
C ILE A 72 -17.82 -3.67 -16.43
N ARG A 73 -17.78 -3.21 -15.18
CA ARG A 73 -18.97 -2.83 -14.41
C ARG A 73 -19.60 -1.53 -14.94
N ASP A 74 -18.78 -0.51 -15.06
CA ASP A 74 -19.25 0.86 -15.32
C ASP A 74 -19.24 1.18 -16.81
N CYS A 75 -18.17 0.80 -17.51
CA CYS A 75 -18.08 1.03 -18.95
C CYS A 75 -18.78 -0.05 -19.79
N ARG A 76 -19.20 -1.19 -19.22
CA ARG A 76 -19.76 -2.33 -19.95
C ARG A 76 -18.80 -2.89 -21.01
N PHE A 77 -17.50 -2.72 -20.78
CA PHE A 77 -16.48 -3.24 -21.68
C PHE A 77 -16.45 -4.77 -21.65
N PRO A 78 -16.37 -5.47 -22.81
CA PRO A 78 -16.36 -6.92 -22.84
C PRO A 78 -15.14 -7.49 -22.11
N ALA A 79 -15.37 -8.30 -21.07
CA ALA A 79 -14.30 -8.80 -20.21
C ALA A 79 -13.25 -9.64 -20.97
N ASN A 80 -13.68 -10.41 -21.99
CA ASN A 80 -12.80 -11.22 -22.84
C ASN A 80 -11.92 -10.39 -23.79
N GLN A 81 -12.16 -9.08 -23.90
CA GLN A 81 -11.33 -8.13 -24.63
C GLN A 81 -10.31 -7.40 -23.70
N ILE A 82 -10.31 -7.73 -22.41
CA ILE A 82 -9.34 -7.19 -21.42
C ILE A 82 -8.24 -8.22 -21.22
N THR A 83 -6.98 -7.78 -21.32
CA THR A 83 -5.80 -8.60 -21.00
C THR A 83 -4.94 -7.90 -19.96
N VAL A 84 -4.63 -8.59 -18.86
CA VAL A 84 -3.72 -8.15 -17.79
C VAL A 84 -2.39 -8.89 -17.94
N TYR A 85 -1.30 -8.14 -17.99
CA TYR A 85 0.08 -8.66 -18.04
C TYR A 85 0.73 -8.49 -16.67
N GLU A 86 1.25 -9.57 -16.12
CA GLU A 86 1.97 -9.57 -14.83
C GLU A 86 3.30 -10.33 -14.98
N GLY A 87 4.40 -9.71 -14.58
CA GLY A 87 5.73 -10.31 -14.62
C GLY A 87 5.94 -11.44 -13.62
N MET A 88 5.19 -11.46 -12.53
CA MET A 88 5.25 -12.48 -11.50
C MET A 88 4.21 -13.60 -11.77
N HIS A 89 4.31 -14.66 -10.99
CA HIS A 89 3.35 -15.77 -10.99
C HIS A 89 2.12 -15.52 -10.10
N ILE A 90 2.07 -14.36 -9.44
CA ILE A 90 1.01 -13.97 -8.51
C ILE A 90 0.61 -12.52 -8.76
N LEU A 91 -0.70 -12.25 -8.69
CA LEU A 91 -1.24 -10.90 -8.79
C LEU A 91 -1.18 -10.18 -7.42
N GLY A 92 -1.52 -8.90 -7.41
CA GLY A 92 -1.65 -8.11 -6.19
C GLY A 92 -0.55 -7.08 -5.96
N GLY A 93 0.59 -7.20 -6.62
CA GLY A 93 1.72 -6.27 -6.46
C GLY A 93 2.16 -6.17 -5.00
N SER A 94 2.11 -4.99 -4.41
CA SER A 94 2.49 -4.79 -3.00
C SER A 94 1.50 -5.38 -1.97
N ASN A 95 0.39 -5.95 -2.41
CA ASN A 95 -0.60 -6.62 -1.57
C ASN A 95 -0.55 -8.14 -1.71
N ASP A 96 0.52 -8.70 -2.22
CA ASP A 96 0.72 -10.13 -2.26
C ASP A 96 0.92 -10.74 -0.85
N GLY A 97 0.61 -12.02 -0.74
CA GLY A 97 0.83 -12.80 0.47
C GLY A 97 0.87 -14.28 0.09
N ILE A 98 1.92 -14.96 0.51
CA ILE A 98 2.16 -16.35 0.16
C ILE A 98 2.60 -17.14 1.38
N GLY A 99 2.54 -18.44 1.31
CA GLY A 99 3.08 -19.35 2.30
C GLY A 99 2.32 -20.67 2.40
N THR A 100 2.98 -21.59 3.07
CA THR A 100 2.39 -22.89 3.41
C THR A 100 2.63 -23.18 4.89
N PRO A 101 1.87 -24.08 5.50
CA PRO A 101 2.10 -24.50 6.87
C PRO A 101 3.52 -25.00 7.15
N GLU A 102 4.17 -25.60 6.16
CA GLU A 102 5.51 -26.21 6.27
C GLU A 102 6.63 -25.17 6.11
N GLN A 103 6.44 -24.20 5.24
CA GLN A 103 7.46 -23.20 4.91
C GLN A 103 7.30 -21.90 5.69
N GLY A 104 6.16 -21.73 6.38
CA GLY A 104 5.76 -20.48 6.99
C GLY A 104 5.11 -19.53 5.98
N PHE A 105 4.71 -18.37 6.48
CA PHE A 105 3.92 -17.39 5.74
C PHE A 105 4.66 -16.07 5.62
N VAL A 106 4.44 -15.39 4.49
CA VAL A 106 5.06 -14.09 4.19
C VAL A 106 4.01 -13.14 3.65
N CYS A 107 3.94 -11.93 4.21
CA CYS A 107 3.24 -10.80 3.62
C CYS A 107 4.16 -9.57 3.62
N ARG A 108 3.97 -8.68 2.64
CA ARG A 108 4.79 -7.45 2.52
C ARG A 108 4.49 -6.41 3.59
N GLY A 109 3.50 -6.62 4.43
CA GLY A 109 3.14 -5.78 5.55
C GLY A 109 1.65 -5.68 5.78
N GLY A 110 1.29 -5.18 6.97
CA GLY A 110 -0.10 -4.84 7.28
C GLY A 110 -0.50 -3.57 6.52
N ARG A 111 -1.63 -3.60 5.83
CA ARG A 111 -2.25 -2.39 5.29
C ARG A 111 -3.34 -1.94 6.24
N MET A 112 -3.38 -0.66 6.47
CA MET A 112 -4.42 -0.02 7.28
C MET A 112 -5.36 0.70 6.32
N LEU A 113 -6.64 0.43 6.46
CA LEU A 113 -7.70 1.13 5.75
C LEU A 113 -8.31 2.18 6.67
N ASN A 114 -9.20 3.00 6.15
CA ASN A 114 -9.91 4.01 6.91
C ASN A 114 -11.26 4.25 6.24
N GLU A 115 -12.34 4.22 6.99
CA GLU A 115 -13.69 4.35 6.45
C GLU A 115 -13.96 5.74 5.88
N GLU A 116 -13.38 6.79 6.49
CA GLU A 116 -13.65 8.17 6.09
C GLU A 116 -12.93 8.60 4.82
N THR A 117 -11.89 7.88 4.37
CA THR A 117 -10.98 8.39 3.33
C THR A 117 -10.68 7.43 2.19
N TYR A 118 -11.18 6.21 2.20
CA TYR A 118 -10.94 5.19 1.18
C TYR A 118 -12.18 5.00 0.29
N GLU A 119 -12.84 6.07 -0.15
CA GLU A 119 -14.12 6.07 -0.83
C GLU A 119 -14.16 5.12 -2.03
N ASN A 120 -13.15 5.20 -2.91
CA ASN A 120 -13.06 4.35 -4.10
C ASN A 120 -12.85 2.87 -3.75
N PHE A 121 -12.16 2.59 -2.64
CA PHE A 121 -11.98 1.22 -2.16
C PHE A 121 -13.31 0.63 -1.71
N TRP A 122 -14.03 1.33 -0.84
CA TRP A 122 -15.31 0.85 -0.31
C TRP A 122 -16.36 0.72 -1.41
N GLU A 123 -16.39 1.65 -2.35
CA GLU A 123 -17.30 1.61 -3.50
C GLU A 123 -17.01 0.39 -4.38
N LEU A 124 -15.76 0.20 -4.81
CA LEU A 124 -15.38 -0.94 -5.65
C LEU A 124 -15.71 -2.26 -4.97
N PHE A 125 -15.20 -2.46 -3.76
CA PHE A 125 -15.33 -3.71 -3.02
C PHE A 125 -16.75 -3.96 -2.49
N GLY A 126 -17.59 -2.96 -2.46
CA GLY A 126 -19.04 -3.10 -2.29
C GLY A 126 -19.73 -3.86 -3.42
N SER A 127 -19.11 -3.91 -4.61
CA SER A 127 -19.60 -4.67 -5.76
C SER A 127 -18.89 -6.03 -5.96
N ILE A 128 -17.82 -6.31 -5.23
CA ILE A 128 -17.06 -7.56 -5.34
C ILE A 128 -17.56 -8.57 -4.30
N PRO A 129 -18.02 -9.77 -4.72
CA PRO A 129 -18.50 -10.78 -3.79
C PRO A 129 -17.39 -11.29 -2.85
N SER A 130 -17.71 -11.41 -1.57
CA SER A 130 -16.85 -12.09 -0.60
C SER A 130 -16.70 -13.57 -0.96
N LEU A 131 -15.49 -14.11 -0.80
CA LEU A 131 -15.24 -15.54 -0.94
C LEU A 131 -15.54 -16.33 0.34
N ARG A 132 -15.64 -15.67 1.48
CA ARG A 132 -15.85 -16.28 2.81
C ARG A 132 -17.30 -16.20 3.27
N GLN A 133 -18.01 -15.15 2.86
CA GLN A 133 -19.39 -14.87 3.27
C GLN A 133 -20.32 -14.84 2.05
N PRO A 134 -20.92 -15.98 1.64
CA PRO A 134 -21.82 -16.03 0.49
C PRO A 134 -22.98 -15.02 0.61
N GLY A 135 -23.22 -14.28 -0.46
CA GLY A 135 -24.27 -13.25 -0.50
C GLY A 135 -23.88 -11.90 0.05
N ARG A 136 -22.64 -11.73 0.53
CA ARG A 136 -22.07 -10.46 0.97
C ARG A 136 -20.98 -9.97 0.04
N SER A 137 -20.71 -8.67 0.10
CA SER A 137 -19.57 -8.04 -0.56
C SER A 137 -18.32 -8.08 0.33
N VAL A 138 -17.16 -7.85 -0.27
CA VAL A 138 -15.88 -7.69 0.46
C VAL A 138 -15.95 -6.51 1.43
N THR A 139 -16.56 -5.39 1.04
CA THR A 139 -16.76 -4.23 1.92
C THR A 139 -17.55 -4.62 3.17
N GLU A 140 -18.68 -5.31 2.99
CA GLU A 140 -19.52 -5.75 4.12
C GLU A 140 -18.78 -6.70 5.05
N GLU A 141 -18.01 -7.64 4.50
CA GLU A 141 -17.18 -8.56 5.29
C GLU A 141 -16.13 -7.84 6.12
N ILE A 142 -15.41 -6.89 5.52
CA ILE A 142 -14.35 -6.13 6.20
C ILE A 142 -14.95 -5.25 7.32
N LEU A 143 -16.02 -4.51 7.03
CA LEU A 143 -16.64 -3.61 8.01
C LEU A 143 -17.28 -4.39 9.16
N GLU A 144 -17.93 -5.52 8.90
CA GLU A 144 -18.48 -6.38 9.94
C GLU A 144 -17.37 -6.93 10.87
N PHE A 145 -16.25 -7.34 10.27
CA PHE A 145 -15.09 -7.80 11.04
C PHE A 145 -14.51 -6.68 11.91
N ASP A 146 -14.30 -5.50 11.33
CA ASP A 146 -13.68 -4.37 12.04
C ASP A 146 -14.58 -3.87 13.18
N HIS A 147 -15.89 -3.77 12.97
CA HIS A 147 -16.85 -3.39 14.01
C HIS A 147 -16.92 -4.41 15.15
N ALA A 148 -16.69 -5.70 14.86
CA ALA A 148 -16.61 -6.74 15.88
C ALA A 148 -15.25 -6.74 16.63
N HIS A 149 -14.20 -6.23 15.99
CA HIS A 149 -12.82 -6.21 16.50
C HIS A 149 -12.19 -4.82 16.31
N PRO A 150 -12.77 -3.76 16.93
CA PRO A 150 -12.31 -2.40 16.69
C PRO A 150 -10.85 -2.23 17.08
N THR A 151 -10.11 -1.49 16.27
CA THR A 151 -8.71 -1.20 16.54
C THR A 151 -8.59 -0.31 17.78
N CYS A 152 -7.80 -0.72 18.75
CA CYS A 152 -7.53 0.03 19.98
C CYS A 152 -6.16 -0.37 20.56
N ALA A 153 -5.09 0.32 20.14
CA ALA A 153 -3.77 0.08 20.71
C ALA A 153 -3.70 0.46 22.19
N LYS A 154 -3.19 -0.44 23.00
CA LYS A 154 -2.88 -0.21 24.42
C LYS A 154 -1.43 0.19 24.64
N ALA A 155 -0.54 -0.28 23.76
CA ALA A 155 0.87 0.07 23.76
C ALA A 155 1.26 0.54 22.35
N ARG A 156 1.61 1.82 22.21
CA ARG A 156 2.04 2.41 20.93
C ARG A 156 3.56 2.60 20.88
N LEU A 157 4.12 3.09 21.97
CA LEU A 157 5.55 3.29 22.12
C LEU A 157 6.05 2.56 23.35
N VAL A 158 7.17 1.84 23.19
CA VAL A 158 7.88 1.17 24.27
C VAL A 158 9.32 1.72 24.28
N ASP A 159 9.81 2.07 25.47
CA ASP A 159 11.19 2.56 25.63
C ASP A 159 12.21 1.41 25.72
N LYS A 160 13.49 1.76 25.84
CA LYS A 160 14.60 0.79 25.97
C LYS A 160 14.55 -0.06 27.25
N ASP A 161 13.88 0.43 28.27
CA ASP A 161 13.75 -0.26 29.56
C ASP A 161 12.49 -1.14 29.64
N GLY A 162 11.74 -1.21 28.53
CA GLY A 162 10.52 -2.00 28.41
C GLY A 162 9.26 -1.30 28.96
N ASN A 163 9.32 -0.01 29.26
CA ASN A 163 8.14 0.71 29.74
C ASN A 163 7.22 1.11 28.58
N ILE A 164 5.94 0.89 28.74
CA ILE A 164 4.91 1.40 27.84
C ILE A 164 4.71 2.88 28.15
N LEU A 165 4.94 3.73 27.15
CA LEU A 165 4.86 5.18 27.31
C LEU A 165 3.41 5.68 27.24
N ASP A 166 3.09 6.67 28.08
CA ASP A 166 1.86 7.45 27.93
C ASP A 166 2.00 8.41 26.73
N VAL A 167 1.27 8.11 25.67
CA VAL A 167 1.32 8.86 24.41
C VAL A 167 0.07 9.70 24.15
N LYS A 168 -0.79 9.90 25.15
CA LYS A 168 -1.97 10.79 25.05
C LYS A 168 -1.59 12.21 24.64
N SER A 169 -0.43 12.67 25.06
CA SER A 169 0.13 13.91 24.58
C SER A 169 1.01 13.67 23.36
N MET A 170 0.75 14.40 22.27
CA MET A 170 1.59 14.41 21.09
C MET A 170 3.01 14.95 21.35
N GLY A 171 3.20 15.67 22.45
CA GLY A 171 4.47 16.26 22.83
C GLY A 171 4.80 17.61 22.16
N PHE A 172 3.87 18.20 21.40
CA PHE A 172 4.12 19.47 20.70
C PHE A 172 4.30 20.66 21.62
N ASN A 173 5.32 21.44 21.37
CA ASN A 173 5.43 22.81 21.83
C ASN A 173 4.67 23.79 20.89
N GLN A 174 4.72 25.09 21.18
CA GLN A 174 4.02 26.08 20.37
C GLN A 174 4.64 26.25 18.96
N ALA A 175 5.97 26.15 18.86
CA ALA A 175 6.67 26.29 17.59
C ALA A 175 6.33 25.12 16.64
N ASP A 176 6.28 23.88 17.16
CA ASP A 176 5.88 22.70 16.39
C ASP A 176 4.48 22.86 15.80
N ARG A 177 3.53 23.30 16.62
CA ARG A 177 2.14 23.52 16.17
C ARG A 177 2.04 24.56 15.08
N MET A 178 2.80 25.67 15.21
CA MET A 178 2.83 26.71 14.20
C MET A 178 3.49 26.23 12.90
N ALA A 179 4.55 25.44 12.98
CA ALA A 179 5.22 24.88 11.81
C ALA A 179 4.31 23.88 11.05
N LEU A 180 3.59 23.02 11.77
CA LEU A 180 2.61 22.12 11.20
C LEU A 180 1.43 22.87 10.55
N LEU A 181 0.87 23.87 11.24
CA LEU A 181 -0.22 24.67 10.68
C LEU A 181 0.23 25.40 9.41
N LYS A 182 1.41 26.00 9.43
CA LYS A 182 2.01 26.65 8.26
C LYS A 182 2.16 25.67 7.10
N LEU A 183 2.60 24.43 7.37
CA LEU A 183 2.74 23.39 6.35
C LEU A 183 1.40 23.06 5.69
N LEU A 184 0.35 22.83 6.49
CA LEU A 184 -0.97 22.51 5.98
C LEU A 184 -1.56 23.63 5.11
N MET A 185 -1.27 24.89 5.43
CA MET A 185 -1.75 26.08 4.70
C MET A 185 -0.85 26.47 3.51
N THR A 186 0.33 25.86 3.36
CA THR A 186 1.25 26.22 2.27
C THR A 186 0.83 25.56 0.97
N ASP A 187 0.91 26.31 -0.12
CA ASP A 187 0.66 25.80 -1.48
C ASP A 187 1.65 24.68 -1.81
N GLU A 188 1.16 23.58 -2.35
CA GLU A 188 1.97 22.40 -2.70
C GLU A 188 3.14 22.72 -3.63
N LYS A 189 2.96 23.63 -4.57
CA LYS A 189 4.01 24.05 -5.51
C LYS A 189 5.26 24.63 -4.83
N LYS A 190 5.12 25.10 -3.57
CA LYS A 190 6.22 25.65 -2.77
C LYS A 190 6.95 24.58 -1.95
N LEU A 191 6.44 23.36 -1.96
CA LEU A 191 6.98 22.24 -1.19
C LEU A 191 7.81 21.29 -2.05
N ASP A 192 7.86 21.55 -3.35
CA ASP A 192 8.61 20.73 -4.29
C ASP A 192 10.11 20.73 -3.95
N ASN A 193 10.74 19.56 -4.03
CA ASN A 193 12.15 19.32 -3.71
C ASN A 193 12.56 19.59 -2.23
N LEU A 194 11.62 19.82 -1.32
CA LEU A 194 11.89 19.94 0.11
C LEU A 194 11.73 18.58 0.81
N THR A 195 12.60 18.34 1.78
CA THR A 195 12.45 17.21 2.72
C THR A 195 11.72 17.67 3.99
N ILE A 196 11.26 16.72 4.78
CA ILE A 196 10.64 16.99 6.08
C ILE A 196 11.61 17.74 6.98
N GLN A 197 12.88 17.34 7.04
CA GLN A 197 13.90 18.01 7.86
C GLN A 197 14.20 19.44 7.41
N ASP A 198 14.11 19.75 6.10
CA ASP A 198 14.30 21.11 5.61
C ASP A 198 13.23 22.06 6.13
N TRP A 199 12.00 21.60 6.23
CA TRP A 199 10.89 22.38 6.76
C TRP A 199 11.02 22.63 8.27
N PHE A 200 11.37 21.58 9.01
CA PHE A 200 11.44 21.64 10.48
C PHE A 200 12.84 21.98 11.01
N LYS A 201 13.77 22.47 10.19
CA LYS A 201 15.13 22.81 10.62
C LYS A 201 15.18 23.82 11.77
N GLU A 202 14.22 24.77 11.83
CA GLU A 202 14.10 25.75 12.89
C GLU A 202 13.27 25.27 14.09
N THR A 203 12.62 24.12 13.95
CA THR A 203 11.80 23.47 14.98
C THR A 203 12.13 21.99 15.11
N PRO A 204 13.42 21.62 15.34
CA PRO A 204 13.87 20.22 15.35
C PRO A 204 13.25 19.39 16.47
N HIS A 205 12.71 20.04 17.51
CA HIS A 205 12.01 19.39 18.61
C HIS A 205 10.88 18.46 18.14
N ILE A 206 10.25 18.72 16.99
CA ILE A 206 9.20 17.88 16.46
C ILE A 206 9.65 16.42 16.31
N PHE A 207 10.92 16.19 15.98
CA PHE A 207 11.51 14.85 15.79
C PHE A 207 11.76 14.07 17.09
N GLU A 208 11.53 14.69 18.23
CA GLU A 208 11.64 14.09 19.56
C GLU A 208 10.26 13.82 20.18
N THR A 209 9.19 14.24 19.50
CA THR A 209 7.82 14.15 20.00
C THR A 209 7.24 12.74 19.83
N ASN A 210 6.28 12.37 20.70
CA ASN A 210 5.50 11.14 20.53
C ASN A 210 4.81 11.10 19.17
N PHE A 211 4.31 12.26 18.68
CA PHE A 211 3.72 12.37 17.35
C PHE A 211 4.67 11.87 16.27
N TRP A 212 5.93 12.34 16.25
CA TRP A 212 6.87 11.94 15.21
C TRP A 212 7.11 10.44 15.22
N TYR A 213 7.39 9.85 16.37
CA TYR A 213 7.58 8.39 16.47
C TYR A 213 6.38 7.60 16.01
N MET A 214 5.18 8.01 16.42
CA MET A 214 3.95 7.34 16.00
C MET A 214 3.66 7.53 14.50
N TRP A 215 3.85 8.74 13.98
CA TRP A 215 3.57 9.06 12.59
C TRP A 215 4.57 8.41 11.63
N GLN A 216 5.87 8.56 11.90
CA GLN A 216 6.90 7.98 11.04
C GLN A 216 6.80 6.45 10.97
N THR A 217 6.46 5.78 12.05
CA THR A 217 6.33 4.32 12.05
C THR A 217 5.00 3.85 11.47
N THR A 218 3.91 4.61 11.59
CA THR A 218 2.65 4.28 10.94
C THR A 218 2.75 4.34 9.41
N PHE A 219 3.46 5.34 8.87
CA PHE A 219 3.52 5.63 7.44
C PHE A 219 4.92 5.43 6.82
N ALA A 220 5.87 4.90 7.55
CA ALA A 220 7.27 4.68 7.13
C ALA A 220 8.01 5.94 6.65
N PHE A 221 7.71 7.11 7.22
CA PHE A 221 8.42 8.34 6.92
C PHE A 221 9.81 8.39 7.57
N GLN A 222 10.73 9.04 6.89
CA GLN A 222 12.05 9.40 7.39
C GLN A 222 12.22 10.94 7.30
N LYS A 223 13.19 11.49 8.05
CA LYS A 223 13.43 12.94 8.03
C LYS A 223 13.75 13.49 6.63
N TYR A 224 14.37 12.68 5.78
CA TYR A 224 14.70 13.00 4.38
C TYR A 224 13.57 12.71 3.39
N SER A 225 12.45 12.15 3.84
CA SER A 225 11.30 11.91 2.96
C SER A 225 10.72 13.21 2.43
N SER A 226 10.01 13.12 1.31
CA SER A 226 9.38 14.26 0.65
C SER A 226 8.41 15.00 1.57
N LEU A 227 8.61 16.31 1.72
CA LEU A 227 7.70 17.17 2.48
C LEU A 227 6.32 17.26 1.81
N PHE A 228 6.29 17.23 0.47
CA PHE A 228 5.06 17.22 -0.31
C PHE A 228 4.19 16.01 0.02
N GLU A 229 4.80 14.82 0.04
CA GLU A 229 4.12 13.58 0.38
C GLU A 229 3.66 13.59 1.85
N PHE A 230 4.52 13.98 2.78
CA PHE A 230 4.18 14.11 4.20
C PHE A 230 2.95 14.99 4.41
N ARG A 231 2.88 16.17 3.75
CA ARG A 231 1.72 17.06 3.81
C ARG A 231 0.47 16.39 3.25
N ARG A 232 0.57 15.65 2.14
CA ARG A 232 -0.57 14.93 1.55
C ARG A 232 -1.10 13.87 2.50
N TYR A 233 -0.23 13.11 3.14
CA TYR A 233 -0.62 12.14 4.18
C TYR A 233 -1.30 12.84 5.36
N MET A 234 -0.76 13.94 5.85
CA MET A 234 -1.39 14.69 6.94
C MET A 234 -2.79 15.18 6.57
N ASN A 235 -2.99 15.69 5.35
CA ASN A 235 -4.29 16.12 4.88
C ASN A 235 -5.26 14.94 4.69
N ARG A 236 -4.78 13.83 4.12
CA ARG A 236 -5.59 12.64 3.86
C ARG A 236 -6.00 11.95 5.16
N MET A 237 -5.09 11.85 6.11
CA MET A 237 -5.28 11.19 7.38
C MET A 237 -5.55 12.18 8.53
N ILE A 238 -6.18 13.31 8.23
CA ILE A 238 -6.40 14.37 9.23
C ILE A 238 -7.27 13.86 10.41
N PHE A 239 -8.18 12.94 10.15
CA PHE A 239 -9.04 12.34 11.18
C PHE A 239 -8.24 11.44 12.12
N GLU A 240 -7.18 10.80 11.64
CA GLU A 240 -6.29 9.94 12.44
C GLU A 240 -5.36 10.74 13.36
N PHE A 241 -5.18 12.04 13.09
CA PHE A 241 -4.28 12.87 13.88
C PHE A 241 -4.67 12.92 15.35
N SER A 242 -5.97 12.99 15.66
CA SER A 242 -6.47 13.04 17.03
C SER A 242 -6.56 11.69 17.73
N ARG A 243 -6.43 10.60 17.02
CA ARG A 243 -6.56 9.22 17.52
C ARG A 243 -5.38 8.31 17.16
N ILE A 244 -4.23 8.92 16.79
CA ILE A 244 -3.03 8.18 16.40
C ILE A 244 -2.43 7.37 17.56
N GLU A 245 -2.75 7.74 18.79
CA GLU A 245 -2.35 7.02 20.00
C GLU A 245 -3.00 5.65 20.11
N THR A 246 -4.25 5.52 19.67
CA THR A 246 -5.02 4.27 19.73
C THR A 246 -5.16 3.62 18.36
N LEU A 247 -4.98 4.37 17.28
CA LEU A 247 -5.29 4.00 15.90
C LEU A 247 -6.76 3.54 15.73
N GLU A 248 -7.68 4.11 16.52
CA GLU A 248 -9.08 3.71 16.60
C GLU A 248 -9.83 3.85 15.26
N GLY A 249 -9.40 4.76 14.38
CA GLY A 249 -9.98 4.90 13.04
C GLY A 249 -9.39 3.97 11.98
N VAL A 250 -8.47 3.09 12.35
CA VAL A 250 -7.87 2.15 11.42
C VAL A 250 -8.76 0.93 11.25
N THR A 251 -9.27 0.73 10.04
CA THR A 251 -10.05 -0.44 9.62
C THR A 251 -9.09 -1.55 9.15
N ARG A 252 -9.34 -2.76 9.61
CA ARG A 252 -8.53 -3.94 9.29
C ARG A 252 -9.31 -4.98 8.53
N THR A 253 -8.58 -5.74 7.71
CA THR A 253 -9.13 -6.92 7.04
C THR A 253 -9.08 -8.15 7.93
N PRO A 254 -10.05 -9.08 7.81
CA PRO A 254 -10.07 -10.31 8.61
C PRO A 254 -8.87 -11.23 8.36
N LEU A 255 -8.32 -11.23 7.15
CA LEU A 255 -7.09 -11.92 6.74
C LEU A 255 -6.09 -10.90 6.18
N ASN A 256 -4.94 -11.37 5.71
CA ASN A 256 -4.00 -10.53 4.96
C ASN A 256 -4.66 -9.93 3.71
N GLN A 257 -4.05 -8.91 3.10
CA GLN A 257 -4.65 -8.18 2.00
C GLN A 257 -4.78 -9.01 0.72
N TYR A 258 -3.90 -9.98 0.52
CA TYR A 258 -4.04 -10.87 -0.63
C TYR A 258 -5.32 -11.68 -0.53
N ASP A 259 -5.53 -12.34 0.60
CA ASP A 259 -6.72 -13.19 0.82
C ASP A 259 -8.02 -12.40 0.94
N SER A 260 -7.98 -11.21 1.58
CA SER A 260 -9.18 -10.40 1.82
C SER A 260 -9.57 -9.50 0.66
N VAL A 261 -8.62 -9.08 -0.19
CA VAL A 261 -8.83 -8.03 -1.20
C VAL A 261 -8.49 -8.54 -2.61
N ILE A 262 -7.27 -9.05 -2.80
CA ILE A 262 -6.80 -9.41 -4.15
C ILE A 262 -7.52 -10.65 -4.68
N ARG A 263 -7.55 -11.73 -3.93
CA ARG A 263 -8.20 -12.99 -4.36
C ARG A 263 -9.68 -12.84 -4.71
N PRO A 264 -10.51 -12.12 -3.92
CA PRO A 264 -11.89 -11.87 -4.33
C PRO A 264 -11.99 -11.12 -5.65
N LEU A 265 -11.20 -10.05 -5.82
CA LEU A 265 -11.20 -9.26 -7.05
C LEU A 265 -10.68 -10.05 -8.25
N GLU A 266 -9.59 -10.78 -8.11
CA GLU A 266 -9.08 -11.69 -9.12
C GLU A 266 -10.13 -12.74 -9.51
N THR A 267 -10.76 -13.37 -8.52
CA THR A 267 -11.80 -14.39 -8.73
C THR A 267 -12.98 -13.80 -9.51
N TYR A 268 -13.41 -12.59 -9.17
CA TYR A 268 -14.46 -11.88 -9.90
C TYR A 268 -14.08 -11.64 -11.36
N LEU A 269 -12.88 -11.13 -11.61
CA LEU A 269 -12.39 -10.81 -12.96
C LEU A 269 -12.21 -12.07 -13.83
N ARG A 270 -11.66 -13.15 -13.26
CA ARG A 270 -11.51 -14.43 -13.97
C ARG A 270 -12.87 -15.04 -14.34
N LYS A 271 -13.84 -14.99 -13.42
CA LYS A 271 -15.22 -15.44 -13.71
C LYS A 271 -15.90 -14.59 -14.77
N ALA A 272 -15.61 -13.30 -14.84
CA ALA A 272 -16.10 -12.42 -15.89
C ALA A 272 -15.48 -12.69 -17.26
N GLY A 273 -14.32 -13.37 -17.32
CA GLY A 273 -13.67 -13.74 -18.58
C GLY A 273 -12.46 -12.86 -18.94
N VAL A 274 -11.90 -12.12 -18.01
CA VAL A 274 -10.65 -11.36 -18.21
C VAL A 274 -9.48 -12.31 -18.47
N ASN A 275 -8.64 -11.97 -19.44
CA ASN A 275 -7.45 -12.73 -19.79
C ASN A 275 -6.28 -12.32 -18.91
N PHE A 276 -5.70 -13.25 -18.14
CA PHE A 276 -4.52 -13.02 -17.34
C PHE A 276 -3.30 -13.70 -17.95
N ARG A 277 -2.21 -12.96 -18.05
CA ARG A 277 -0.91 -13.45 -18.53
C ARG A 277 0.14 -13.20 -17.45
N GLU A 278 0.21 -14.13 -16.50
CA GLU A 278 1.24 -14.16 -15.46
C GLU A 278 2.57 -14.69 -16.03
N ASN A 279 3.68 -14.45 -15.31
CA ASN A 279 5.03 -14.73 -15.77
C ASN A 279 5.32 -14.06 -17.13
N CYS A 280 4.66 -12.95 -17.42
CA CYS A 280 4.71 -12.24 -18.69
C CYS A 280 4.96 -10.75 -18.45
N GLU A 281 6.22 -10.37 -18.49
CA GLU A 281 6.68 -9.01 -18.26
C GLU A 281 6.53 -8.17 -19.54
N VAL A 282 5.98 -6.95 -19.41
CA VAL A 282 6.07 -5.92 -20.45
C VAL A 282 7.40 -5.19 -20.27
N THR A 283 8.31 -5.39 -21.19
CA THR A 283 9.71 -4.88 -21.10
C THR A 283 9.92 -3.55 -21.82
N ASP A 284 9.02 -3.19 -22.75
CA ASP A 284 9.05 -1.93 -23.48
C ASP A 284 7.69 -1.61 -24.11
N ILE A 285 7.47 -0.33 -24.43
CA ILE A 285 6.26 0.17 -25.10
C ILE A 285 6.67 1.15 -26.18
N ASP A 286 6.16 0.96 -27.40
CA ASP A 286 6.29 1.92 -28.48
C ASP A 286 5.00 2.70 -28.71
N PHE A 287 5.17 3.92 -29.17
CA PHE A 287 4.10 4.87 -29.42
C PHE A 287 3.99 5.20 -30.90
N ALA A 288 2.77 5.49 -31.32
CA ALA A 288 2.53 6.03 -32.64
C ALA A 288 3.12 7.44 -32.79
N ASP A 289 3.47 7.81 -34.02
CA ASP A 289 3.90 9.17 -34.34
C ASP A 289 2.77 10.17 -34.09
N GLY A 290 3.17 11.40 -33.75
CA GLY A 290 2.22 12.50 -33.52
C GLY A 290 2.26 13.06 -32.08
N PRO A 291 1.49 14.11 -31.80
CA PRO A 291 1.56 14.86 -30.54
C PRO A 291 0.91 14.13 -29.35
N GLY A 292 0.07 13.14 -29.60
CA GLY A 292 -0.63 12.39 -28.56
C GLY A 292 0.16 11.23 -28.00
N ILE A 293 -0.32 10.66 -26.89
CA ILE A 293 0.20 9.42 -26.30
C ILE A 293 -0.71 8.28 -26.76
N THR A 294 -0.34 7.63 -27.88
CA THR A 294 -1.03 6.48 -28.42
C THR A 294 -0.07 5.31 -28.45
N VAL A 295 -0.35 4.26 -27.68
CA VAL A 295 0.47 3.05 -27.67
C VAL A 295 0.28 2.31 -28.99
N LYS A 296 1.41 1.84 -29.57
CA LYS A 296 1.43 1.10 -30.82
C LYS A 296 1.81 -0.36 -30.59
N THR A 297 2.84 -0.62 -29.79
CA THR A 297 3.38 -1.96 -29.59
C THR A 297 3.75 -2.17 -28.12
N LEU A 298 3.38 -3.31 -27.56
CA LEU A 298 3.92 -3.82 -26.31
C LEU A 298 4.95 -4.91 -26.61
N TYR A 299 6.11 -4.84 -25.97
CA TYR A 299 7.15 -5.86 -26.02
C TYR A 299 7.09 -6.70 -24.76
N LEU A 300 6.94 -8.00 -24.92
CA LEU A 300 6.71 -8.94 -23.84
C LEU A 300 7.90 -9.89 -23.69
N LYS A 301 8.19 -10.25 -22.46
CA LYS A 301 9.13 -11.31 -22.08
C LYS A 301 8.39 -12.30 -21.18
N LYS A 302 8.11 -13.47 -21.71
CA LYS A 302 7.38 -14.53 -21.01
C LYS A 302 8.36 -15.59 -20.51
N LYS A 303 8.29 -15.92 -19.21
CA LYS A 303 8.99 -17.06 -18.64
C LYS A 303 8.35 -18.35 -19.14
N VAL A 304 9.15 -19.26 -19.65
CA VAL A 304 8.71 -20.60 -20.06
C VAL A 304 9.19 -21.60 -19.05
N GLU A 305 8.28 -22.45 -18.58
CA GLU A 305 8.70 -23.60 -17.79
C GLU A 305 9.45 -24.57 -18.71
N SER A 306 10.67 -24.93 -18.35
CA SER A 306 11.42 -25.95 -19.08
C SER A 306 10.72 -27.29 -18.90
N THR A 307 10.04 -27.75 -19.93
CA THR A 307 9.60 -29.15 -20.03
C THR A 307 10.78 -30.00 -20.48
N ASP A 308 11.81 -30.13 -19.64
CA ASP A 308 12.83 -31.14 -19.89
C ASP A 308 12.34 -32.49 -19.39
N ASP A 309 11.64 -33.17 -20.28
CA ASP A 309 11.32 -34.61 -20.21
C ASP A 309 12.47 -35.45 -20.84
N SER A 310 13.63 -34.83 -21.07
CA SER A 310 14.85 -35.51 -21.52
C SER A 310 15.66 -35.92 -20.26
N GLY A 311 15.60 -37.17 -19.87
CA GLY A 311 16.27 -37.75 -18.73
C GLY A 311 17.82 -37.73 -18.77
N GLU A 312 18.43 -36.63 -19.17
CA GLU A 312 19.86 -36.37 -19.01
C GLU A 312 20.07 -35.43 -17.83
N GLU A 313 20.57 -35.94 -16.74
CA GLU A 313 21.06 -35.20 -15.58
C GLU A 313 22.21 -34.26 -16.03
N SER A 314 21.91 -32.99 -16.26
CA SER A 314 22.93 -31.95 -16.34
C SER A 314 23.17 -31.37 -14.95
N ASP A 315 24.38 -31.42 -14.44
CA ASP A 315 24.82 -30.95 -13.12
C ASP A 315 24.73 -29.42 -12.89
N ALA A 316 24.13 -28.66 -13.81
CA ALA A 316 23.87 -27.24 -13.63
C ALA A 316 22.39 -26.95 -13.77
N PRO A 317 21.75 -26.24 -12.79
CA PRO A 317 20.36 -25.83 -12.95
C PRO A 317 20.24 -24.93 -14.18
N ALA A 318 19.52 -25.41 -15.20
CA ALA A 318 19.17 -24.59 -16.35
C ALA A 318 18.42 -23.35 -15.85
N GLY A 319 18.95 -22.16 -16.13
CA GLY A 319 18.29 -20.90 -15.79
C GLY A 319 16.93 -20.81 -16.50
N PRO A 320 16.01 -19.99 -15.99
CA PRO A 320 14.69 -19.85 -16.59
C PRO A 320 14.82 -19.43 -18.08
N SER A 321 14.16 -20.17 -18.97
CA SER A 321 14.07 -19.80 -20.37
C SER A 321 12.98 -18.75 -20.59
N TYR A 322 13.18 -17.85 -21.57
CA TYR A 322 12.25 -16.78 -21.88
C TYR A 322 11.95 -16.74 -23.37
N VAL A 323 10.69 -16.42 -23.70
CA VAL A 323 10.27 -16.13 -25.07
C VAL A 323 9.84 -14.68 -25.14
N THR A 324 10.23 -13.99 -26.22
CA THR A 324 9.81 -12.63 -26.51
C THR A 324 8.62 -12.63 -27.46
N GLU A 325 7.70 -11.69 -27.27
CA GLU A 325 6.51 -11.52 -28.11
C GLU A 325 6.24 -10.03 -28.30
N GLU A 326 5.67 -9.65 -29.43
CA GLU A 326 5.19 -8.30 -29.70
C GLU A 326 3.68 -8.32 -29.85
N VAL A 327 3.00 -7.38 -29.18
CA VAL A 327 1.57 -7.17 -29.28
C VAL A 327 1.31 -5.82 -29.94
N GLN A 328 0.71 -5.84 -31.13
CA GLN A 328 0.32 -4.63 -31.85
C GLN A 328 -1.05 -4.14 -31.38
N LEU A 329 -1.14 -2.85 -31.07
CA LEU A 329 -2.38 -2.19 -30.64
C LEU A 329 -2.97 -1.37 -31.78
N ASN A 330 -4.32 -1.39 -31.87
CA ASN A 330 -5.06 -0.48 -32.72
C ASN A 330 -5.21 0.89 -32.05
N LYS A 331 -5.45 1.94 -32.83
CA LYS A 331 -5.64 3.30 -32.30
C LYS A 331 -6.83 3.43 -31.32
N SER A 332 -7.81 2.55 -31.45
CA SER A 332 -9.00 2.50 -30.60
C SER A 332 -8.77 1.72 -29.29
N ASP A 333 -7.68 0.96 -29.17
CA ASP A 333 -7.39 0.14 -28.01
C ASP A 333 -7.02 1.02 -26.81
N ILE A 334 -7.22 0.47 -25.63
CA ILE A 334 -6.90 1.11 -24.34
C ILE A 334 -5.63 0.46 -23.79
N CYS A 335 -4.67 1.28 -23.34
CA CYS A 335 -3.52 0.79 -22.58
C CYS A 335 -3.44 1.53 -21.24
N ILE A 336 -3.43 0.77 -20.15
CA ILE A 336 -3.27 1.28 -18.79
C ILE A 336 -2.02 0.67 -18.19
N MET A 337 -1.05 1.50 -17.79
CA MET A 337 0.20 1.08 -17.18
C MET A 337 0.24 1.49 -15.70
N THR A 338 0.33 0.53 -14.80
CA THR A 338 0.37 0.76 -13.34
C THR A 338 1.48 -0.03 -12.64
N ASN A 339 2.52 -0.40 -13.36
CA ASN A 339 3.58 -1.27 -12.87
C ASN A 339 4.70 -0.57 -12.08
N ALA A 340 4.63 0.74 -11.89
CA ALA A 340 5.61 1.47 -11.10
C ALA A 340 5.32 1.33 -9.59
N CYS A 341 5.98 0.38 -8.95
CA CYS A 341 5.83 0.10 -7.52
C CYS A 341 7.19 0.03 -6.83
N MET A 342 7.36 0.75 -5.72
CA MET A 342 8.61 0.73 -4.95
C MET A 342 8.92 -0.64 -4.34
N THR A 343 7.92 -1.50 -4.13
CA THR A 343 8.12 -2.86 -3.60
C THR A 343 8.60 -3.85 -4.66
N ASP A 344 8.66 -3.48 -5.92
CA ASP A 344 9.18 -4.28 -7.02
C ASP A 344 10.66 -4.67 -6.81
N SER A 345 11.44 -3.81 -6.16
CA SER A 345 12.84 -4.07 -5.80
C SER A 345 13.00 -4.91 -4.52
N ALA A 346 11.92 -5.34 -3.89
CA ALA A 346 12.00 -6.12 -2.66
C ALA A 346 12.62 -7.50 -2.92
N THR A 347 13.53 -7.91 -2.03
CA THR A 347 14.19 -9.21 -2.06
C THR A 347 13.79 -10.02 -0.83
N LEU A 348 13.75 -11.33 -0.95
CA LEU A 348 13.40 -12.23 0.15
C LEU A 348 14.65 -12.82 0.80
N GLY A 349 14.71 -12.72 2.12
CA GLY A 349 15.60 -13.50 2.95
C GLY A 349 14.91 -14.73 3.55
N SER A 350 15.59 -15.39 4.45
CA SER A 350 15.04 -16.49 5.23
C SER A 350 15.65 -16.48 6.63
N LEU A 351 15.22 -17.40 7.49
CA LEU A 351 15.83 -17.58 8.82
C LEU A 351 17.35 -17.85 8.77
N TYR A 352 17.86 -18.34 7.64
CA TYR A 352 19.27 -18.78 7.48
C TYR A 352 20.08 -17.93 6.51
N LYS A 353 19.42 -17.08 5.73
CA LYS A 353 20.07 -16.22 4.74
C LYS A 353 19.49 -14.81 4.81
N PRO A 354 20.33 -13.78 4.99
CA PRO A 354 19.86 -12.40 4.90
C PRO A 354 19.29 -12.14 3.50
N ALA A 355 18.30 -11.23 3.44
CA ALA A 355 17.78 -10.76 2.16
C ALA A 355 18.91 -10.13 1.33
N PRO A 356 19.05 -10.47 0.04
CA PRO A 356 19.98 -9.78 -0.85
C PRO A 356 19.75 -8.27 -0.85
N ALA A 357 20.77 -7.49 -1.16
CA ALA A 357 20.62 -6.06 -1.34
C ALA A 357 19.59 -5.78 -2.45
N PRO A 358 18.74 -4.74 -2.31
CA PRO A 358 17.81 -4.35 -3.35
C PRO A 358 18.56 -4.04 -4.66
N GLU A 359 17.95 -4.42 -5.77
CA GLU A 359 18.48 -4.03 -7.07
C GLU A 359 18.37 -2.52 -7.28
N LYS A 360 19.41 -1.91 -7.87
CA LYS A 360 19.43 -0.47 -8.10
C LYS A 360 18.42 0.00 -9.16
N LYS A 361 17.94 -0.92 -10.00
CA LYS A 361 16.97 -0.64 -11.07
C LYS A 361 15.91 -1.75 -11.07
N PRO A 362 14.80 -1.56 -10.40
CA PRO A 362 13.70 -2.50 -10.44
C PRO A 362 13.07 -2.54 -11.84
N ILE A 363 12.50 -3.68 -12.20
CA ILE A 363 11.91 -3.97 -13.52
C ILE A 363 10.88 -2.90 -13.93
N SER A 364 9.98 -2.54 -13.02
CA SER A 364 8.97 -1.51 -13.28
C SER A 364 9.56 -0.12 -13.48
N GLY A 365 10.66 0.19 -12.78
CA GLY A 365 11.42 1.44 -12.96
C GLY A 365 12.12 1.50 -14.32
N GLU A 366 12.65 0.38 -14.82
CA GLU A 366 13.24 0.30 -16.15
C GLU A 366 12.22 0.55 -17.25
N LEU A 367 11.04 -0.06 -17.18
CA LEU A 367 9.96 0.18 -18.13
C LEU A 367 9.54 1.65 -18.11
N TRP A 368 9.32 2.22 -16.91
CA TRP A 368 8.94 3.62 -16.80
C TRP A 368 10.01 4.56 -17.37
N ALA A 369 11.28 4.30 -17.11
CA ALA A 369 12.39 5.09 -17.70
C ALA A 369 12.41 5.04 -19.24
N LYS A 370 12.17 3.86 -19.82
CA LYS A 370 12.08 3.70 -21.28
C LYS A 370 10.94 4.51 -21.88
N VAL A 371 9.72 4.37 -21.32
CA VAL A 371 8.54 5.07 -21.87
C VAL A 371 8.61 6.58 -21.65
N ALA A 372 9.14 7.04 -20.50
CA ALA A 372 9.35 8.46 -20.21
C ALA A 372 10.39 9.09 -21.16
N GLY A 373 11.41 8.31 -21.54
CA GLY A 373 12.41 8.73 -22.53
C GLY A 373 11.86 8.83 -23.96
N LYS A 374 10.82 8.08 -24.29
CA LYS A 374 10.20 8.06 -25.64
C LYS A 374 9.15 9.15 -25.82
N LYS A 375 8.40 9.49 -24.77
CA LYS A 375 7.29 10.46 -24.87
C LYS A 375 7.32 11.47 -23.71
N PRO A 376 7.32 12.77 -23.99
CA PRO A 376 7.11 13.81 -22.98
C PRO A 376 5.78 13.65 -22.26
N GLY A 377 5.76 13.97 -20.96
CA GLY A 377 4.54 13.94 -20.14
C GLY A 377 4.30 12.61 -19.42
N LEU A 378 5.16 11.60 -19.61
CA LEU A 378 5.08 10.32 -18.88
C LEU A 378 5.86 10.31 -17.56
N GLY A 379 6.17 11.50 -17.03
CA GLY A 379 6.78 11.69 -15.72
C GLY A 379 8.30 11.53 -15.69
N ASN A 380 8.84 11.52 -14.48
CA ASN A 380 10.26 11.31 -14.20
C ASN A 380 10.42 10.18 -13.16
N PRO A 381 10.92 9.00 -13.56
CA PRO A 381 11.08 7.86 -12.66
C PRO A 381 12.29 8.00 -11.72
N GLU A 382 13.25 8.88 -12.01
CA GLU A 382 14.51 8.98 -11.30
C GLU A 382 14.34 9.13 -9.77
N PRO A 383 13.50 10.04 -9.23
CA PRO A 383 13.35 10.20 -7.79
C PRO A 383 12.83 8.94 -7.05
N PHE A 384 12.20 8.02 -7.78
CA PHE A 384 11.58 6.83 -7.19
C PHE A 384 12.56 5.64 -7.09
N PHE A 385 13.55 5.54 -7.97
CA PHE A 385 14.32 4.31 -8.13
C PHE A 385 15.84 4.47 -8.02
N THR A 386 16.36 5.70 -7.94
CA THR A 386 17.82 5.92 -7.96
C THR A 386 18.49 5.81 -6.61
N LYS A 387 17.72 5.86 -5.52
CA LYS A 387 18.24 5.86 -4.14
C LYS A 387 17.55 4.82 -3.26
N PRO A 388 17.62 3.52 -3.62
CA PRO A 388 16.96 2.48 -2.84
C PRO A 388 17.48 2.36 -1.42
N GLU A 389 18.74 2.74 -1.15
CA GLU A 389 19.34 2.78 0.18
C GLU A 389 18.69 3.81 1.12
N GLU A 390 18.15 4.91 0.59
CA GLU A 390 17.45 5.92 1.38
C GLU A 390 16.00 5.51 1.69
N THR A 391 15.39 4.69 0.86
CA THR A 391 13.98 4.25 1.00
C THR A 391 13.86 2.82 1.52
N ASN A 392 14.98 2.16 1.77
CA ASN A 392 15.02 0.77 2.20
C ASN A 392 14.50 0.63 3.64
N TRP A 393 13.64 -0.34 3.82
CA TRP A 393 13.18 -0.82 5.12
C TRP A 393 13.09 -2.35 5.07
N LEU A 394 13.19 -3.00 6.23
CA LEU A 394 13.11 -4.44 6.29
C LEU A 394 11.87 -4.85 7.07
N SER A 395 11.03 -5.67 6.46
CA SER A 395 9.90 -6.31 7.11
C SER A 395 10.13 -7.82 7.25
N PHE A 396 9.48 -8.41 8.23
CA PHE A 396 9.53 -9.84 8.46
C PHE A 396 8.18 -10.34 8.97
N THR A 397 7.84 -11.55 8.57
CA THR A 397 6.71 -12.30 9.11
C THR A 397 7.27 -13.47 9.91
N VAL A 398 6.80 -13.64 11.14
CA VAL A 398 7.21 -14.77 11.98
C VAL A 398 6.03 -15.72 12.10
N THR A 399 6.24 -16.96 11.67
CA THR A 399 5.30 -18.06 11.86
C THR A 399 5.74 -18.88 13.06
N CYS A 400 4.90 -18.95 14.07
CA CYS A 400 5.16 -19.67 15.31
C CYS A 400 4.27 -20.92 15.40
N LYS A 401 4.78 -21.98 16.03
CA LYS A 401 3.96 -23.09 16.43
C LYS A 401 3.37 -22.80 17.82
N GLY A 402 2.05 -22.93 17.95
CA GLY A 402 1.33 -22.51 19.15
C GLY A 402 1.14 -21.00 19.25
N ASP A 403 0.65 -20.54 20.39
CA ASP A 403 0.25 -19.15 20.64
C ASP A 403 1.04 -18.45 21.78
N ASP A 404 2.06 -19.08 22.32
CA ASP A 404 2.80 -18.58 23.48
C ASP A 404 3.42 -17.20 23.25
N ILE A 405 3.94 -16.94 22.04
CA ILE A 405 4.51 -15.64 21.71
C ILE A 405 3.42 -14.59 21.64
N LEU A 406 2.27 -14.88 21.03
CA LEU A 406 1.14 -13.94 20.99
C LEU A 406 0.62 -13.63 22.38
N LYS A 407 0.46 -14.64 23.23
CA LYS A 407 0.07 -14.46 24.65
C LYS A 407 1.10 -13.62 25.42
N THR A 408 2.39 -13.82 25.16
CA THR A 408 3.45 -13.01 25.77
C THR A 408 3.33 -11.55 25.36
N ILE A 409 3.13 -11.27 24.06
CA ILE A 409 2.92 -9.92 23.54
C ILE A 409 1.67 -9.30 24.15
N GLU A 410 0.55 -10.02 24.17
CA GLU A 410 -0.72 -9.54 24.75
C GLU A 410 -0.60 -9.25 26.24
N ASN A 411 0.00 -10.15 27.02
CA ASN A 411 0.20 -9.97 28.45
C ASN A 411 1.11 -8.78 28.78
N PHE A 412 2.13 -8.54 27.93
CA PHE A 412 3.04 -7.41 28.10
C PHE A 412 2.40 -6.09 27.70
N THR A 413 1.69 -6.06 26.57
CA THR A 413 1.26 -4.81 25.91
C THR A 413 -0.21 -4.48 26.15
N GLY A 414 -1.03 -5.47 26.47
CA GLY A 414 -2.49 -5.38 26.43
C GLY A 414 -3.08 -5.32 25.02
N ASN A 415 -2.22 -5.43 23.98
CA ASN A 415 -2.66 -5.44 22.58
C ASN A 415 -3.16 -6.83 22.19
N VAL A 416 -4.46 -6.97 22.02
CA VAL A 416 -5.11 -8.22 21.62
C VAL A 416 -4.91 -8.44 20.12
N PRO A 417 -4.60 -9.69 19.66
CA PRO A 417 -4.53 -10.01 18.24
C PRO A 417 -5.78 -9.57 17.47
N GLY A 418 -5.57 -8.83 16.40
CA GLY A 418 -6.66 -8.27 15.57
C GLY A 418 -7.22 -6.93 16.01
N SER A 419 -7.12 -6.57 17.29
CA SER A 419 -7.52 -5.24 17.81
C SER A 419 -6.33 -4.40 18.25
N GLY A 420 -5.26 -5.03 18.72
CA GLY A 420 -4.01 -4.35 19.03
C GLY A 420 -3.38 -3.78 17.75
N ALA A 421 -2.97 -2.53 17.82
CA ALA A 421 -2.39 -1.84 16.67
C ALA A 421 -0.86 -1.98 16.64
N LEU A 422 -0.23 -1.12 15.86
CA LEU A 422 1.21 -1.01 15.74
C LEU A 422 1.86 -0.60 17.06
N MET A 423 2.76 -1.42 17.57
CA MET A 423 3.64 -1.14 18.70
C MET A 423 5.05 -0.85 18.19
N THR A 424 5.64 0.24 18.64
CA THR A 424 6.98 0.68 18.23
C THR A 424 7.94 0.67 19.43
N PHE A 425 9.09 0.05 19.27
CA PHE A 425 10.22 0.13 20.18
C PHE A 425 11.02 1.39 19.86
N LYS A 426 10.65 2.51 20.50
CA LYS A 426 11.07 3.86 20.18
C LYS A 426 12.60 4.05 20.22
N ASP A 427 13.24 3.41 21.16
CA ASP A 427 14.68 3.55 21.39
C ASP A 427 15.50 2.42 20.73
N SER A 428 14.86 1.53 19.98
CA SER A 428 15.57 0.55 19.18
C SER A 428 16.40 1.24 18.09
N SER A 429 17.67 0.89 17.99
CA SER A 429 18.56 1.37 16.92
C SER A 429 17.98 1.12 15.52
N TRP A 430 17.20 0.06 15.36
CA TRP A 430 16.53 -0.27 14.11
C TRP A 430 15.16 0.41 13.92
N LEU A 431 14.69 1.14 14.93
CA LEU A 431 13.33 1.68 15.00
C LEU A 431 12.31 0.60 14.62
N MET A 432 12.30 -0.45 15.43
CA MET A 432 11.44 -1.62 15.18
C MET A 432 10.00 -1.35 15.59
N SER A 433 9.12 -1.90 14.78
CA SER A 433 7.68 -1.97 15.10
C SER A 433 7.15 -3.38 14.85
N SER A 434 6.09 -3.75 15.55
CA SER A 434 5.39 -5.01 15.34
C SER A 434 3.87 -4.83 15.36
N VAL A 435 3.18 -5.72 14.65
CA VAL A 435 1.72 -5.80 14.58
C VAL A 435 1.31 -7.24 14.78
N VAL A 436 0.36 -7.46 15.66
CA VAL A 436 -0.29 -8.75 15.86
C VAL A 436 -1.64 -8.72 15.17
N ALA A 437 -1.71 -9.34 14.00
CA ALA A 437 -2.94 -9.46 13.23
C ALA A 437 -3.93 -10.43 13.88
N ALA A 438 -5.19 -10.39 13.45
CA ALA A 438 -6.16 -11.43 13.78
C ALA A 438 -5.64 -12.81 13.33
N GLN A 439 -6.01 -13.83 14.06
CA GLN A 439 -5.67 -15.21 13.75
C GLN A 439 -6.95 -15.99 13.35
N PRO A 440 -6.89 -16.82 12.30
CA PRO A 440 -5.83 -16.98 11.34
C PRO A 440 -5.64 -15.73 10.47
N HIS A 441 -4.40 -15.45 10.03
CA HIS A 441 -4.09 -14.33 9.14
C HIS A 441 -4.00 -14.72 7.66
N PHE A 442 -3.91 -16.02 7.39
CA PHE A 442 -3.94 -16.61 6.05
C PHE A 442 -5.04 -17.68 5.96
N VAL A 443 -5.64 -17.79 4.78
CA VAL A 443 -6.74 -18.74 4.53
C VAL A 443 -6.37 -20.19 4.81
N ASN A 444 -5.10 -20.55 4.56
CA ASN A 444 -4.56 -21.91 4.76
C ASN A 444 -3.71 -22.06 6.04
N GLN A 445 -3.79 -21.08 6.96
CA GLN A 445 -3.07 -21.15 8.24
C GLN A 445 -3.72 -22.18 9.17
N PRO A 446 -2.98 -23.18 9.66
CA PRO A 446 -3.48 -24.14 10.64
C PRO A 446 -3.75 -23.50 11.99
N ALA A 447 -4.68 -24.10 12.76
CA ALA A 447 -5.07 -23.60 14.07
C ALA A 447 -3.95 -23.65 15.13
N ASP A 448 -2.93 -24.49 14.94
CA ASP A 448 -1.76 -24.62 15.80
C ASP A 448 -0.59 -23.71 15.39
N GLN A 449 -0.79 -22.85 14.40
CA GLN A 449 0.19 -21.86 13.97
C GLN A 449 -0.34 -20.44 14.20
N THR A 450 0.56 -19.56 14.60
CA THR A 450 0.26 -18.14 14.79
C THR A 450 1.31 -17.30 14.06
N ILE A 451 0.89 -16.09 13.69
CA ILE A 451 1.69 -15.20 12.85
C ILE A 451 1.68 -13.81 13.47
N PHE A 452 2.85 -13.19 13.50
CA PHE A 452 2.96 -11.76 13.70
C PHE A 452 3.90 -11.14 12.65
N TRP A 453 3.72 -9.87 12.41
CA TRP A 453 4.51 -9.11 11.44
C TRP A 453 5.24 -7.98 12.13
N GLY A 454 6.45 -7.70 11.67
CA GLY A 454 7.26 -6.60 12.16
C GLY A 454 8.11 -5.98 11.07
N TYR A 455 8.68 -4.82 11.35
CA TYR A 455 9.61 -4.14 10.46
C TYR A 455 10.54 -3.20 11.23
N GLY A 456 11.68 -2.91 10.60
CA GLY A 456 12.63 -1.89 11.05
C GLY A 456 12.88 -0.88 9.93
N LEU A 457 12.91 0.41 10.29
CA LEU A 457 13.11 1.49 9.35
C LEU A 457 14.58 1.88 9.19
N HIS A 458 15.43 1.61 10.19
CA HIS A 458 16.84 1.97 10.18
C HIS A 458 17.70 0.72 9.86
N THR A 459 17.65 0.26 8.62
CA THR A 459 18.23 -1.02 8.20
C THR A 459 19.75 -1.10 8.31
N GLU A 460 20.44 0.04 8.23
CA GLU A 460 21.91 0.12 8.32
C GLU A 460 22.42 0.34 9.74
N ALA A 461 21.55 0.65 10.69
CA ALA A 461 21.94 0.85 12.08
C ALA A 461 22.41 -0.47 12.72
N ILE A 462 23.41 -0.38 13.59
CA ILE A 462 23.87 -1.53 14.37
C ILE A 462 22.90 -1.80 15.51
N GLY A 463 22.41 -3.03 15.59
CA GLY A 463 21.41 -3.42 16.59
C GLY A 463 21.94 -3.36 18.03
N ASP A 464 21.04 -3.17 18.97
CA ASP A 464 21.35 -2.96 20.38
C ASP A 464 21.91 -4.24 21.04
N TYR A 465 21.31 -5.37 20.75
CA TYR A 465 21.69 -6.69 21.28
C TYR A 465 22.53 -7.48 20.28
N VAL A 466 22.02 -7.71 19.08
CA VAL A 466 22.76 -8.34 18.00
C VAL A 466 23.56 -7.25 17.28
N LYS A 467 24.89 -7.25 17.47
CA LYS A 467 25.78 -6.20 16.95
C LYS A 467 26.01 -6.32 15.43
N LYS A 468 24.90 -6.40 14.70
CA LYS A 468 24.81 -6.40 13.22
C LYS A 468 23.80 -5.38 12.77
N ASN A 469 23.89 -4.91 11.54
CA ASN A 469 22.79 -4.16 10.94
C ASN A 469 21.62 -5.11 10.57
N LEU A 470 20.41 -4.58 10.49
CA LEU A 470 19.19 -5.35 10.28
C LEU A 470 19.24 -6.17 8.97
N ARG A 471 19.92 -5.66 7.93
CA ARG A 471 20.10 -6.34 6.64
C ARG A 471 21.01 -7.59 6.71
N ARG A 472 21.77 -7.77 7.76
CA ARG A 472 22.73 -8.88 7.93
C ARG A 472 22.27 -9.89 8.97
N LEU A 473 21.04 -9.80 9.42
CA LEU A 473 20.37 -10.82 10.19
C LEU A 473 19.84 -11.91 9.27
#